data_62026f0d4bf747434163eea842b54c89
#
_entry.id   62026f0d4bf747434163eea842b54c89
#
_cell.length_a   1.000
_cell.length_b   1.000
_cell.length_c   1.000
_cell.angle_alpha   90.00
_cell.angle_beta   90.00
_cell.angle_gamma   90.00
#
_symmetry.space_group_name_H-M   'P 1'
#
loop_
_entity.id
_entity.type
_entity.pdbx_description
1 polymer ?
#
loop_
_entity_poly.entity_id
_entity_poly.type
_entity_poly.pdbx_seq_one_letter_code
_entity_poly.pdbx_strand_id
1 'polypeptide(L)'
;MLREMAFCWRMNQKNEIRTRCEWARNELSIRYHDEEWGVPQHDDKKLFEFLILEGAQAGLSWDTILRKRENYRAAFDGFDPQRVARYDRRKITTLLKNDGIVRNRLKVASAVANAKAFLKVQDQYGSFDRHAWQFVGGNPRVNFWRSLKHLPARTPESDAMSKDLQKRGFTFVGSTICYAFMQAVGIVNDHVVECFRYSQVGC
;
A
#
# COMPACT_ATOMS: atom_id res chain seq x y z
N MET A 1 -36.85 14.76 22.17
CA MET A 1 -35.68 14.14 22.88
C MET A 1 -34.67 13.42 21.97
N LEU A 2 -35.06 12.68 20.92
CA LEU A 2 -34.11 11.96 20.05
C LEU A 2 -33.37 12.83 18.99
N ARG A 3 -33.87 14.02 18.66
CA ARG A 3 -33.21 14.94 17.69
C ARG A 3 -32.12 15.82 18.29
N GLU A 4 -32.12 16.07 19.58
CA GLU A 4 -31.09 16.87 20.26
C GLU A 4 -29.83 16.07 20.56
N MET A 5 -29.90 14.76 20.80
CA MET A 5 -28.74 13.89 21.01
C MET A 5 -27.89 13.72 19.75
N ALA A 6 -28.48 13.72 18.56
CA ALA A 6 -27.76 13.60 17.30
C ALA A 6 -26.97 14.89 16.92
N PHE A 7 -27.41 16.05 17.44
CA PHE A 7 -26.76 17.34 17.19
C PHE A 7 -25.52 17.52 18.11
N CYS A 8 -25.59 17.04 19.34
CA CYS A 8 -24.48 17.10 20.31
C CYS A 8 -23.31 16.21 19.88
N TRP A 9 -23.58 15.06 19.22
CA TRP A 9 -22.54 14.13 18.75
C TRP A 9 -21.72 14.71 17.58
N ARG A 10 -22.31 15.58 16.74
CA ARG A 10 -21.61 16.23 15.60
C ARG A 10 -20.76 17.45 15.99
N MET A 11 -20.98 18.06 17.13
CA MET A 11 -20.23 19.25 17.57
C MET A 11 -18.94 18.91 18.35
N ASN A 12 -18.78 17.68 18.82
CA ASN A 12 -17.62 17.28 19.62
C ASN A 12 -16.45 16.71 18.83
N GLN A 13 -16.53 16.72 17.48
CA GLN A 13 -15.41 16.27 16.60
C GLN A 13 -14.42 17.38 16.21
N LYS A 14 -14.57 18.59 16.71
CA LYS A 14 -13.64 19.69 16.45
C LYS A 14 -12.65 19.82 17.63
N ASN A 15 -11.41 19.41 17.40
CA ASN A 15 -10.18 19.68 18.18
C ASN A 15 -9.75 18.67 19.27
N GLU A 16 -9.95 17.39 19.10
CA GLU A 16 -9.02 16.47 19.77
C GLU A 16 -7.67 16.51 19.04
N ILE A 17 -6.61 16.91 19.73
CA ILE A 17 -5.23 16.79 19.23
C ILE A 17 -4.92 15.31 19.12
N ARG A 18 -5.13 14.74 17.92
CA ARG A 18 -4.87 13.31 17.69
C ARG A 18 -3.38 13.10 17.51
N THR A 19 -2.77 12.30 18.37
CA THR A 19 -1.39 11.86 18.19
C THR A 19 -1.30 10.95 16.96
N ARG A 20 -0.40 11.27 16.04
CA ARG A 20 -0.14 10.50 14.80
C ARG A 20 1.28 9.98 14.77
N CYS A 21 1.54 9.02 13.91
CA CYS A 21 2.90 8.64 13.58
C CYS A 21 3.67 9.85 13.01
N GLU A 22 4.91 10.06 13.44
CA GLU A 22 5.70 11.27 13.14
C GLU A 22 5.94 11.54 11.64
N TRP A 23 5.76 10.53 10.77
CA TRP A 23 5.94 10.69 9.33
C TRP A 23 4.75 11.41 8.67
N ALA A 24 3.57 11.40 9.29
CA ALA A 24 2.37 12.08 8.79
C ALA A 24 2.44 13.58 9.11
N ARG A 25 3.07 14.39 8.25
CA ARG A 25 3.42 15.79 8.54
C ARG A 25 2.71 16.83 7.69
N ASN A 26 2.22 16.47 6.53
CA ASN A 26 1.52 17.36 5.62
C ASN A 26 0.12 16.81 5.35
N GLU A 27 -0.77 17.65 4.80
CA GLU A 27 -2.18 17.31 4.57
C GLU A 27 -2.36 15.97 3.84
N LEU A 28 -1.55 15.71 2.81
CA LEU A 28 -1.64 14.51 2.00
C LEU A 28 -1.21 13.26 2.79
N SER A 29 -0.09 13.34 3.50
CA SER A 29 0.40 12.23 4.33
C SER A 29 -0.47 12.02 5.57
N ILE A 30 -1.04 13.07 6.15
CA ILE A 30 -1.99 12.98 7.25
C ILE A 30 -3.27 12.26 6.80
N ARG A 31 -3.83 12.66 5.66
CA ARG A 31 -5.02 12.01 5.12
C ARG A 31 -4.77 10.53 4.83
N TYR A 32 -3.66 10.20 4.17
CA TYR A 32 -3.28 8.81 3.89
C TYR A 32 -3.10 7.99 5.17
N HIS A 33 -2.41 8.54 6.18
CA HIS A 33 -2.24 7.92 7.50
C HIS A 33 -3.56 7.67 8.21
N ASP A 34 -4.46 8.67 8.21
CA ASP A 34 -5.70 8.62 8.97
C ASP A 34 -6.77 7.72 8.31
N GLU A 35 -6.73 7.58 6.99
CA GLU A 35 -7.80 6.93 6.24
C GLU A 35 -7.41 5.56 5.65
N GLU A 36 -6.13 5.35 5.29
CA GLU A 36 -5.73 4.20 4.49
C GLU A 36 -4.62 3.35 5.12
N TRP A 37 -3.54 3.98 5.59
CA TRP A 37 -2.36 3.24 6.03
C TRP A 37 -2.64 2.34 7.23
N GLY A 38 -2.26 1.07 7.12
CA GLY A 38 -2.49 0.07 8.16
C GLY A 38 -3.91 -0.51 8.19
N VAL A 39 -4.82 -0.04 7.33
CA VAL A 39 -6.18 -0.59 7.24
C VAL A 39 -6.14 -1.91 6.45
N PRO A 40 -6.62 -3.03 7.03
CA PRO A 40 -6.66 -4.32 6.34
C PRO A 40 -7.37 -4.24 4.99
N GLN A 41 -6.65 -4.63 3.93
CA GLN A 41 -7.11 -4.57 2.56
C GLN A 41 -7.21 -5.97 1.97
N HIS A 42 -8.40 -6.30 1.42
CA HIS A 42 -8.71 -7.61 0.84
C HIS A 42 -9.16 -7.53 -0.63
N ASP A 43 -9.24 -6.32 -1.20
CA ASP A 43 -9.54 -6.14 -2.61
C ASP A 43 -8.27 -6.30 -3.45
N ASP A 44 -8.24 -7.29 -4.34
CA ASP A 44 -7.10 -7.63 -5.17
C ASP A 44 -6.63 -6.46 -6.04
N LYS A 45 -7.56 -5.61 -6.51
CA LYS A 45 -7.21 -4.44 -7.31
C LYS A 45 -6.48 -3.38 -6.49
N LYS A 46 -6.90 -3.19 -5.23
CA LYS A 46 -6.22 -2.32 -4.27
C LYS A 46 -4.85 -2.88 -3.88
N LEU A 47 -4.76 -4.18 -3.65
CA LEU A 47 -3.49 -4.85 -3.38
C LEU A 47 -2.52 -4.68 -4.56
N PHE A 48 -3.00 -4.81 -5.80
CA PHE A 48 -2.19 -4.54 -6.98
C PHE A 48 -1.76 -3.07 -7.09
N GLU A 49 -2.68 -2.12 -6.83
CA GLU A 49 -2.35 -0.68 -6.78
C GLU A 49 -1.17 -0.43 -5.83
N PHE A 50 -1.27 -0.88 -4.56
CA PHE A 50 -0.22 -0.67 -3.58
C PHE A 50 1.09 -1.35 -3.95
N LEU A 51 1.04 -2.58 -4.47
CA LEU A 51 2.24 -3.29 -4.91
C LEU A 51 3.02 -2.51 -5.98
N ILE A 52 2.31 -1.92 -6.94
CA ILE A 52 2.93 -1.12 -8.01
C ILE A 52 3.44 0.22 -7.46
N LEU A 53 2.69 0.88 -6.57
CA LEU A 53 3.09 2.16 -6.00
C LEU A 53 4.31 2.03 -5.08
N GLU A 54 4.40 0.98 -4.26
CA GLU A 54 5.56 0.69 -3.42
C GLU A 54 6.80 0.37 -4.26
N GLY A 55 6.65 -0.40 -5.33
CA GLY A 55 7.73 -0.60 -6.30
C GLY A 55 8.16 0.70 -6.99
N ALA A 56 7.20 1.58 -7.28
CA ALA A 56 7.48 2.89 -7.88
C ALA A 56 8.18 3.84 -6.90
N GLN A 57 7.96 3.68 -5.60
CA GLN A 57 8.57 4.49 -4.55
C GLN A 57 10.08 4.22 -4.41
N ALA A 58 10.59 3.06 -4.77
CA ALA A 58 12.00 2.70 -4.59
C ALA A 58 12.97 3.86 -4.94
N GLY A 59 13.72 4.36 -3.93
CA GLY A 59 14.62 5.51 -4.07
C GLY A 59 13.97 6.89 -4.09
N LEU A 60 12.66 6.98 -3.76
CA LEU A 60 11.89 8.22 -3.69
C LEU A 60 11.17 8.34 -2.33
N SER A 61 10.62 9.52 -2.01
CA SER A 61 9.75 9.67 -0.86
C SER A 61 8.33 9.18 -1.17
N TRP A 62 7.63 8.67 -0.13
CA TRP A 62 6.23 8.30 -0.27
C TRP A 62 5.33 9.47 -0.66
N ASP A 63 5.62 10.67 -0.14
CA ASP A 63 4.93 11.91 -0.54
C ASP A 63 4.98 12.14 -2.06
N THR A 64 6.10 11.82 -2.70
CA THR A 64 6.23 11.92 -4.16
C THR A 64 5.25 10.98 -4.87
N ILE A 65 5.07 9.78 -4.35
CA ILE A 65 4.14 8.79 -4.90
C ILE A 65 2.69 9.20 -4.63
N LEU A 66 2.37 9.64 -3.41
CA LEU A 66 1.03 10.11 -3.07
C LEU A 66 0.56 11.26 -3.98
N ARG A 67 1.43 12.26 -4.25
CA ARG A 67 1.10 13.37 -5.17
C ARG A 67 0.85 12.90 -6.60
N LYS A 68 1.44 11.79 -7.01
CA LYS A 68 1.31 11.24 -8.36
C LYS A 68 0.26 10.13 -8.45
N ARG A 69 -0.35 9.73 -7.34
CA ARG A 69 -1.21 8.54 -7.25
C ARG A 69 -2.39 8.58 -8.22
N GLU A 70 -3.10 9.70 -8.32
CA GLU A 70 -4.21 9.84 -9.25
C GLU A 70 -3.75 9.77 -10.72
N ASN A 71 -2.59 10.34 -11.02
CA ASN A 71 -1.99 10.23 -12.36
C ASN A 71 -1.58 8.78 -12.66
N TYR A 72 -1.09 8.04 -11.65
CA TYR A 72 -0.83 6.60 -11.80
C TYR A 72 -2.11 5.83 -12.07
N ARG A 73 -3.20 6.11 -11.34
CA ARG A 73 -4.52 5.47 -11.58
C ARG A 73 -5.00 5.70 -13.00
N ALA A 74 -4.93 6.94 -13.48
CA ALA A 74 -5.29 7.27 -14.86
C ALA A 74 -4.37 6.59 -15.90
N ALA A 75 -3.05 6.58 -15.66
CA ALA A 75 -2.05 6.06 -16.59
C ALA A 75 -2.07 4.53 -16.70
N PHE A 76 -2.36 3.84 -15.58
CA PHE A 76 -2.35 2.38 -15.45
C PHE A 76 -3.77 1.76 -15.45
N ASP A 77 -4.73 2.40 -16.15
CA ASP A 77 -6.11 1.90 -16.33
C ASP A 77 -6.80 1.52 -15.00
N GLY A 78 -6.61 2.36 -13.98
CA GLY A 78 -7.16 2.18 -12.64
C GLY A 78 -6.56 0.98 -11.91
N PHE A 79 -5.34 0.59 -12.25
CA PHE A 79 -4.65 -0.60 -11.71
C PHE A 79 -5.43 -1.91 -11.93
N ASP A 80 -6.08 -2.04 -13.07
CA ASP A 80 -6.64 -3.31 -13.51
C ASP A 80 -5.50 -4.24 -13.97
N PRO A 81 -5.19 -5.34 -13.25
CA PRO A 81 -4.06 -6.20 -13.58
C PRO A 81 -4.22 -6.88 -14.95
N GLN A 82 -5.46 -7.15 -15.39
CA GLN A 82 -5.70 -7.77 -16.69
C GLN A 82 -5.35 -6.80 -17.82
N ARG A 83 -5.68 -5.52 -17.66
CA ARG A 83 -5.34 -4.48 -18.63
C ARG A 83 -3.84 -4.20 -18.64
N VAL A 84 -3.23 -4.02 -17.46
CA VAL A 84 -1.80 -3.74 -17.34
C VAL A 84 -0.94 -4.87 -17.89
N ALA A 85 -1.33 -6.14 -17.69
CA ALA A 85 -0.62 -7.31 -18.23
C ALA A 85 -0.55 -7.34 -19.76
N ARG A 86 -1.48 -6.65 -20.45
CA ARG A 86 -1.56 -6.59 -21.91
C ARG A 86 -0.83 -5.39 -22.52
N TYR A 87 -0.18 -4.54 -21.71
CA TYR A 87 0.52 -3.38 -22.25
C TYR A 87 1.63 -3.79 -23.22
N ASP A 88 1.56 -3.25 -24.40
CA ASP A 88 2.53 -3.41 -25.47
C ASP A 88 3.65 -2.35 -25.38
N ARG A 89 4.61 -2.47 -26.31
CA ARG A 89 5.73 -1.52 -26.41
C ARG A 89 5.25 -0.08 -26.65
N ARG A 90 4.15 0.11 -27.38
CA ARG A 90 3.59 1.44 -27.68
C ARG A 90 3.03 2.08 -26.41
N LYS A 91 2.25 1.36 -25.61
CA LYS A 91 1.71 1.84 -24.32
C LYS A 91 2.84 2.16 -23.35
N ILE A 92 3.85 1.29 -23.23
CA ILE A 92 5.04 1.53 -22.38
C ILE A 92 5.76 2.84 -22.79
N THR A 93 5.94 3.06 -24.10
CA THR A 93 6.55 4.29 -24.61
C THR A 93 5.74 5.54 -24.25
N THR A 94 4.40 5.45 -24.31
CA THR A 94 3.50 6.53 -23.90
C THR A 94 3.64 6.81 -22.39
N LEU A 95 3.68 5.77 -21.54
CA LEU A 95 3.89 5.92 -20.09
C LEU A 95 5.21 6.62 -19.76
N LEU A 96 6.28 6.30 -20.48
CA LEU A 96 7.60 6.91 -20.26
C LEU A 96 7.65 8.41 -20.66
N LYS A 97 6.68 8.90 -21.42
CA LYS A 97 6.52 10.33 -21.76
C LYS A 97 5.59 11.07 -20.79
N ASN A 98 4.85 10.34 -19.93
CA ASN A 98 3.91 10.91 -18.99
C ASN A 98 4.66 11.46 -17.76
N ASP A 99 4.67 12.78 -17.55
CA ASP A 99 5.31 13.46 -16.42
C ASP A 99 4.50 13.34 -15.12
N GLY A 100 3.25 12.93 -15.20
CA GLY A 100 2.39 12.61 -14.05
C GLY A 100 2.85 11.39 -13.25
N ILE A 101 3.71 10.53 -13.82
CA ILE A 101 4.24 9.34 -13.14
C ILE A 101 5.78 9.41 -13.03
N VAL A 102 6.37 8.47 -12.31
CA VAL A 102 7.84 8.29 -12.26
C VAL A 102 8.31 7.68 -13.58
N ARG A 103 8.97 8.48 -14.42
CA ARG A 103 9.46 8.10 -15.75
C ARG A 103 10.73 7.24 -15.68
N ASN A 104 10.62 6.06 -15.07
CA ASN A 104 11.71 5.10 -14.99
C ASN A 104 11.34 3.85 -15.78
N ARG A 105 12.17 3.51 -16.79
CA ARG A 105 11.91 2.39 -17.70
C ARG A 105 11.76 1.05 -16.97
N LEU A 106 12.60 0.79 -15.97
CA LEU A 106 12.54 -0.44 -15.21
C LEU A 106 11.27 -0.53 -14.36
N LYS A 107 10.85 0.57 -13.72
CA LYS A 107 9.62 0.61 -12.91
C LYS A 107 8.36 0.46 -13.78
N VAL A 108 8.33 1.07 -14.96
CA VAL A 108 7.19 0.89 -15.90
C VAL A 108 7.15 -0.54 -16.43
N ALA A 109 8.29 -1.11 -16.81
CA ALA A 109 8.36 -2.50 -17.27
C ALA A 109 7.99 -3.50 -16.16
N SER A 110 8.42 -3.22 -14.90
CA SER A 110 8.07 -4.05 -13.75
C SER A 110 6.57 -4.11 -13.50
N ALA A 111 5.85 -3.01 -13.69
CA ALA A 111 4.39 -3.00 -13.52
C ALA A 111 3.70 -4.02 -14.44
N VAL A 112 4.17 -4.15 -15.68
CA VAL A 112 3.64 -5.13 -16.66
C VAL A 112 4.02 -6.56 -16.28
N ALA A 113 5.29 -6.78 -15.87
CA ALA A 113 5.74 -8.09 -15.40
C ALA A 113 4.98 -8.53 -14.15
N ASN A 114 4.83 -7.61 -13.19
CA ASN A 114 4.10 -7.86 -11.95
C ASN A 114 2.61 -8.14 -12.20
N ALA A 115 1.96 -7.45 -13.15
CA ALA A 115 0.58 -7.73 -13.52
C ALA A 115 0.42 -9.18 -14.05
N LYS A 116 1.34 -9.64 -14.90
CA LYS A 116 1.32 -11.02 -15.42
C LYS A 116 1.55 -12.05 -14.30
N ALA A 117 2.46 -11.77 -13.38
CA ALA A 117 2.73 -12.63 -12.24
C ALA A 117 1.55 -12.63 -11.25
N PHE A 118 0.92 -11.47 -11.04
CA PHE A 118 -0.25 -11.29 -10.18
C PHE A 118 -1.43 -12.17 -10.66
N LEU A 119 -1.73 -12.16 -11.95
CA LEU A 119 -2.78 -13.00 -12.54
C LEU A 119 -2.50 -14.50 -12.34
N LYS A 120 -1.23 -14.94 -12.47
CA LYS A 120 -0.85 -16.33 -12.19
C LYS A 120 -1.05 -16.71 -10.72
N VAL A 121 -0.82 -15.77 -9.80
CA VAL A 121 -1.09 -15.97 -8.37
C VAL A 121 -2.58 -16.11 -8.13
N GLN A 122 -3.41 -15.24 -8.74
CA GLN A 122 -4.87 -15.35 -8.68
C GLN A 122 -5.36 -16.72 -9.19
N ASP A 123 -4.86 -17.18 -10.33
CA ASP A 123 -5.20 -18.48 -10.89
C ASP A 123 -4.84 -19.65 -9.94
N GLN A 124 -3.69 -19.55 -9.27
CA GLN A 124 -3.19 -20.61 -8.38
C GLN A 124 -3.87 -20.63 -7.01
N TYR A 125 -4.16 -19.45 -6.43
CA TYR A 125 -4.65 -19.32 -5.04
C TYR A 125 -6.11 -18.90 -4.94
N GLY A 126 -6.75 -18.58 -6.07
CA GLY A 126 -8.09 -18.02 -6.15
C GLY A 126 -8.15 -16.51 -5.99
N SER A 127 -7.16 -15.89 -5.30
CA SER A 127 -6.98 -14.44 -5.20
C SER A 127 -5.55 -14.12 -4.80
N PHE A 128 -5.10 -12.89 -5.08
CA PHE A 128 -3.83 -12.39 -4.54
C PHE A 128 -3.93 -12.11 -3.04
N ASP A 129 -5.10 -11.73 -2.57
CA ASP A 129 -5.43 -11.57 -1.16
C ASP A 129 -5.05 -12.81 -0.35
N ARG A 130 -5.57 -13.99 -0.70
CA ARG A 130 -5.23 -15.25 -0.03
C ARG A 130 -3.74 -15.52 -0.01
N HIS A 131 -3.06 -15.23 -1.10
CA HIS A 131 -1.62 -15.40 -1.19
C HIS A 131 -0.85 -14.41 -0.30
N ALA A 132 -1.25 -13.14 -0.26
CA ALA A 132 -0.55 -12.11 0.51
C ALA A 132 -0.73 -12.31 2.02
N TRP A 133 -1.94 -12.62 2.46
CA TRP A 133 -2.27 -12.77 3.88
C TRP A 133 -1.73 -14.05 4.53
N GLN A 134 -1.37 -15.08 3.75
CA GLN A 134 -0.80 -16.33 4.30
C GLN A 134 0.50 -16.11 5.07
N PHE A 135 1.28 -15.07 4.74
CA PHE A 135 2.57 -14.79 5.39
C PHE A 135 2.44 -14.33 6.84
N VAL A 136 1.23 -13.98 7.27
CA VAL A 136 0.90 -13.64 8.66
C VAL A 136 -0.21 -14.52 9.25
N GLY A 137 -0.50 -15.66 8.61
CA GLY A 137 -1.53 -16.60 9.09
C GLY A 137 -2.97 -16.12 8.89
N GLY A 138 -3.21 -15.19 7.96
CA GLY A 138 -4.55 -14.71 7.58
C GLY A 138 -5.11 -13.59 8.46
N ASN A 139 -4.39 -13.15 9.50
CA ASN A 139 -4.81 -12.09 10.40
C ASN A 139 -3.75 -10.98 10.47
N PRO A 140 -4.13 -9.71 10.67
CA PRO A 140 -3.17 -8.62 10.85
C PRO A 140 -2.18 -8.91 11.99
N ARG A 141 -0.90 -8.71 11.72
CA ARG A 141 0.10 -8.76 12.78
C ARG A 141 0.20 -7.40 13.45
N VAL A 142 -0.23 -7.30 14.69
CA VAL A 142 -0.12 -6.07 15.49
C VAL A 142 1.24 -6.03 16.17
N ASN A 143 2.06 -5.03 15.83
CA ASN A 143 3.35 -4.78 16.45
C ASN A 143 3.21 -3.73 17.55
N PHE A 144 4.20 -3.64 18.45
CA PHE A 144 4.17 -2.75 19.63
C PHE A 144 5.34 -1.77 19.58
N TRP A 145 5.28 -0.80 18.66
CA TRP A 145 6.34 0.18 18.49
C TRP A 145 6.07 1.44 19.32
N ARG A 146 7.02 1.84 20.15
CA ARG A 146 6.94 3.09 20.92
C ARG A 146 7.43 4.31 20.13
N SER A 147 8.21 4.11 19.08
CA SER A 147 8.64 5.17 18.18
C SER A 147 9.04 4.60 16.83
N LEU A 148 9.07 5.46 15.79
CA LEU A 148 9.50 5.07 14.44
C LEU A 148 10.94 4.55 14.37
N LYS A 149 11.79 4.94 15.33
CA LYS A 149 13.20 4.48 15.40
C LYS A 149 13.32 2.97 15.64
N HIS A 150 12.29 2.38 16.20
CA HIS A 150 12.26 0.93 16.49
C HIS A 150 11.66 0.10 15.35
N LEU A 151 11.05 0.75 14.33
CA LEU A 151 10.52 0.03 13.17
C LEU A 151 11.68 -0.57 12.37
N PRO A 152 11.67 -1.89 12.11
CA PRO A 152 12.66 -2.51 11.28
C PRO A 152 12.46 -2.13 9.80
N ALA A 153 13.52 -2.18 9.02
CA ALA A 153 13.40 -2.00 7.57
C ALA A 153 12.77 -3.22 6.86
N ARG A 154 12.73 -4.37 7.52
CA ARG A 154 12.18 -5.64 7.04
C ARG A 154 11.97 -6.62 8.20
N THR A 155 11.16 -7.64 7.98
CA THR A 155 10.86 -8.70 8.95
C THR A 155 11.02 -10.08 8.29
N PRO A 156 11.05 -11.19 9.05
CA PRO A 156 11.03 -12.54 8.49
C PRO A 156 9.86 -12.77 7.53
N GLU A 157 8.69 -12.22 7.81
CA GLU A 157 7.50 -12.34 6.96
C GLU A 157 7.68 -11.60 5.64
N SER A 158 8.22 -10.37 5.68
CA SER A 158 8.52 -9.61 4.45
C SER A 158 9.65 -10.25 3.64
N ASP A 159 10.64 -10.88 4.29
CA ASP A 159 11.69 -11.65 3.63
C ASP A 159 11.10 -12.88 2.91
N ALA A 160 10.18 -13.59 3.57
CA ALA A 160 9.48 -14.74 2.99
C ALA A 160 8.60 -14.32 1.81
N MET A 161 7.80 -13.26 1.96
CA MET A 161 6.98 -12.70 0.88
C MET A 161 7.84 -12.27 -0.31
N SER A 162 8.93 -11.52 -0.07
CA SER A 162 9.85 -11.07 -1.10
C SER A 162 10.43 -12.24 -1.88
N LYS A 163 10.92 -13.27 -1.19
CA LYS A 163 11.52 -14.47 -1.81
C LYS A 163 10.48 -15.21 -2.68
N ASP A 164 9.26 -15.37 -2.20
CA ASP A 164 8.20 -16.04 -2.94
C ASP A 164 7.77 -15.23 -4.17
N LEU A 165 7.52 -13.93 -4.01
CA LEU A 165 7.15 -13.06 -5.12
C LEU A 165 8.23 -13.02 -6.21
N GLN A 166 9.51 -12.92 -5.83
CA GLN A 166 10.63 -12.96 -6.78
C GLN A 166 10.66 -14.28 -7.55
N LYS A 167 10.49 -15.41 -6.86
CA LYS A 167 10.42 -16.74 -7.49
C LYS A 167 9.28 -16.84 -8.51
N ARG A 168 8.19 -16.11 -8.30
CA ARG A 168 7.02 -16.04 -9.21
C ARG A 168 7.21 -15.06 -10.36
N GLY A 169 8.34 -14.35 -10.41
CA GLY A 169 8.68 -13.42 -11.48
C GLY A 169 8.27 -11.97 -11.24
N PHE A 170 7.87 -11.62 -9.99
CA PHE A 170 7.72 -10.22 -9.63
C PHE A 170 9.08 -9.53 -9.53
N THR A 171 9.09 -8.24 -9.83
CA THR A 171 10.26 -7.37 -9.74
C THR A 171 9.93 -6.13 -8.91
N PHE A 172 10.94 -5.45 -8.37
CA PHE A 172 10.75 -4.37 -7.38
C PHE A 172 9.94 -4.81 -6.15
N VAL A 173 10.20 -6.02 -5.69
CA VAL A 173 9.57 -6.64 -4.51
C VAL A 173 10.64 -7.12 -3.53
N GLY A 174 11.69 -6.33 -3.31
CA GLY A 174 12.67 -6.61 -2.25
C GLY A 174 12.03 -6.56 -0.86
N SER A 175 12.67 -7.17 0.15
CA SER A 175 12.11 -7.31 1.49
C SER A 175 11.62 -6.00 2.11
N THR A 176 12.35 -4.89 1.93
CA THR A 176 11.95 -3.57 2.41
C THR A 176 10.69 -3.06 1.69
N ILE A 177 10.58 -3.29 0.38
CA ILE A 177 9.39 -2.92 -0.40
C ILE A 177 8.20 -3.79 -0.01
N CYS A 178 8.41 -5.09 0.19
CA CYS A 178 7.38 -5.99 0.70
C CYS A 178 6.91 -5.58 2.10
N TYR A 179 7.82 -5.15 2.97
CA TYR A 179 7.43 -4.67 4.29
C TYR A 179 6.60 -3.38 4.23
N ALA A 180 7.00 -2.41 3.40
CA ALA A 180 6.22 -1.19 3.17
C ALA A 180 4.83 -1.52 2.58
N PHE A 181 4.76 -2.47 1.64
CA PHE A 181 3.49 -2.99 1.14
C PHE A 181 2.63 -3.61 2.26
N MET A 182 3.21 -4.46 3.14
CA MET A 182 2.49 -5.07 4.26
C MET A 182 1.93 -4.02 5.22
N GLN A 183 2.70 -2.95 5.48
CA GLN A 183 2.25 -1.81 6.28
C GLN A 183 1.11 -1.05 5.59
N ALA A 184 1.27 -0.72 4.31
CA ALA A 184 0.30 0.06 3.56
C ALA A 184 -1.07 -0.61 3.47
N VAL A 185 -1.11 -1.95 3.32
CA VAL A 185 -2.34 -2.74 3.15
C VAL A 185 -2.83 -3.39 4.45
N GLY A 186 -2.26 -3.04 5.60
CA GLY A 186 -2.72 -3.49 6.91
C GLY A 186 -2.44 -4.96 7.23
N ILE A 187 -1.57 -5.64 6.48
CA ILE A 187 -1.05 -6.98 6.83
C ILE A 187 -0.26 -6.90 8.15
N VAL A 188 0.40 -5.77 8.39
CA VAL A 188 0.99 -5.43 9.69
C VAL A 188 0.46 -4.08 10.17
N ASN A 189 0.12 -3.99 11.46
CA ASN A 189 -0.19 -2.74 12.10
C ASN A 189 1.09 -2.20 12.75
N ASP A 190 1.67 -1.18 12.13
CA ASP A 190 2.89 -0.51 12.57
C ASP A 190 2.66 0.94 13.02
N HIS A 191 1.42 1.31 13.28
CA HIS A 191 1.17 2.54 14.04
C HIS A 191 1.90 2.47 15.39
N VAL A 192 2.57 3.56 15.79
CA VAL A 192 3.15 3.61 17.13
C VAL A 192 2.03 3.56 18.17
N VAL A 193 2.29 2.97 19.33
CA VAL A 193 1.27 2.70 20.37
C VAL A 193 0.51 3.95 20.84
N GLU A 194 1.14 5.13 20.79
CA GLU A 194 0.52 6.41 21.12
C GLU A 194 -0.32 7.00 19.98
N CYS A 195 -0.25 6.42 18.78
CA CYS A 195 -1.03 6.87 17.63
C CYS A 195 -2.50 6.50 17.83
N PHE A 196 -3.41 7.44 17.56
CA PHE A 196 -4.85 7.18 17.68
C PHE A 196 -5.35 6.04 16.78
N ARG A 197 -4.65 5.76 15.68
CA ARG A 197 -4.97 4.67 14.75
C ARG A 197 -4.56 3.30 15.27
N TYR A 198 -3.61 3.22 16.21
CA TYR A 198 -3.08 1.95 16.71
C TYR A 198 -4.16 0.97 17.16
N SER A 199 -5.12 1.45 17.95
CA SER A 199 -6.23 0.64 18.47
C SER A 199 -7.42 0.51 17.50
N GLN A 200 -7.41 1.23 16.37
CA GLN A 200 -8.52 1.25 15.42
C GLN A 200 -8.31 0.33 14.21
N VAL A 201 -7.05 -0.08 13.95
CA VAL A 201 -6.71 -0.94 12.83
C VAL A 201 -6.13 -2.26 13.35
N GLY A 202 -6.43 -3.37 12.67
CA GLY A 202 -5.91 -4.68 13.05
C GLY A 202 -6.67 -5.38 14.18
N CYS A 203 -7.91 -4.95 14.46
CA CYS A 203 -8.82 -5.66 15.35
C CYS A 203 -9.76 -6.55 14.56
#